data_050ae805a94b38dfc879022b6d06dc91
#
_entry.id   050ae805a94b38dfc879022b6d06dc91
#
_cell.length_a   1.000
_cell.length_b   1.000
_cell.length_c   1.000
_cell.angle_alpha   90.00
_cell.angle_beta   90.00
_cell.angle_gamma   90.00
#
_symmetry.space_group_name_H-M   'P 1'
#
loop_
_entity.id
_entity.type
_entity.pdbx_description
1 polymer ?
#
loop_
_entity_poly.entity_id
_entity_poly.type
_entity_poly.pdbx_seq_one_letter_code
_entity_poly.pdbx_strand_id
1 'polypeptide(L)'
;MKVIDIKSIIIGVLITLLILSVYGFRPETDELGHLVVKSITIEDDRGVVMGYMGNGYMQTYNTFGEPTLFVGTGKDGGGYLRAYNGEGDESAYVGTGRMGGGYIRTYNNSGRETSYLGTGSDNSGQLRIYDKQGETRSYLGDGYLQSYNQFGERTIFLGTGTNGGGYLRTYNFSGQESIYIGTGADSSGQIRVYDNS
;
A
#
# COMPACT_ATOMS: atom_id res chain seq x y z
N MET A 1 -35.98 -21.61 76.25
CA MET A 1 -35.69 -21.93 74.80
C MET A 1 -35.88 -20.63 74.01
N LYS A 2 -34.81 -20.12 73.39
CA LYS A 2 -34.97 -18.98 72.43
C LYS A 2 -35.62 -19.49 71.19
N VAL A 3 -36.83 -19.00 70.87
CA VAL A 3 -37.46 -19.30 69.59
C VAL A 3 -36.69 -18.60 68.47
N ILE A 4 -36.15 -19.37 67.56
CA ILE A 4 -35.47 -18.82 66.39
C ILE A 4 -36.54 -18.25 65.43
N ASP A 5 -36.47 -16.96 65.17
CA ASP A 5 -37.41 -16.30 64.28
C ASP A 5 -37.05 -16.65 62.81
N ILE A 6 -37.83 -17.55 62.26
CA ILE A 6 -37.68 -18.03 60.88
C ILE A 6 -37.75 -16.88 59.87
N LYS A 7 -38.55 -15.82 60.14
CA LYS A 7 -38.66 -14.67 59.24
C LYS A 7 -37.36 -13.91 59.13
N SER A 8 -36.65 -13.74 60.26
CA SER A 8 -35.34 -13.08 60.30
C SER A 8 -34.26 -13.86 59.54
N ILE A 9 -34.34 -15.21 59.58
CA ILE A 9 -33.43 -16.07 58.79
C ILE A 9 -33.70 -15.92 57.31
N ILE A 10 -34.96 -15.97 56.89
CA ILE A 10 -35.36 -15.82 55.46
C ILE A 10 -34.91 -14.43 54.93
N ILE A 11 -35.13 -13.36 55.69
CA ILE A 11 -34.71 -12.03 55.30
C ILE A 11 -33.18 -11.95 55.17
N GLY A 12 -32.43 -12.53 56.12
CA GLY A 12 -30.97 -12.58 56.04
C GLY A 12 -30.45 -13.30 54.80
N VAL A 13 -31.03 -14.47 54.46
CA VAL A 13 -30.67 -15.23 53.25
C VAL A 13 -30.99 -14.43 51.98
N LEU A 14 -32.17 -13.80 51.89
CA LEU A 14 -32.56 -12.97 50.74
C LEU A 14 -31.65 -11.77 50.57
N ILE A 15 -31.25 -11.08 51.64
CA ILE A 15 -30.30 -9.96 51.58
C ILE A 15 -28.93 -10.45 51.11
N THR A 16 -28.44 -11.59 51.62
CA THR A 16 -27.16 -12.18 51.20
C THR A 16 -27.18 -12.55 49.73
N LEU A 17 -28.26 -13.19 49.23
CA LEU A 17 -28.41 -13.50 47.83
C LEU A 17 -28.51 -12.25 46.95
N LEU A 18 -29.18 -11.21 47.39
CA LEU A 18 -29.24 -9.93 46.71
C LEU A 18 -27.85 -9.27 46.63
N ILE A 19 -27.11 -9.27 47.72
CA ILE A 19 -25.73 -8.75 47.76
C ILE A 19 -24.82 -9.56 46.82
N LEU A 20 -24.91 -10.87 46.84
CA LEU A 20 -24.16 -11.73 45.93
C LEU A 20 -24.56 -11.52 44.46
N SER A 21 -25.84 -11.29 44.15
CA SER A 21 -26.28 -11.01 42.79
C SER A 21 -25.83 -9.63 42.30
N VAL A 22 -25.74 -8.62 43.16
CA VAL A 22 -25.31 -7.27 42.79
C VAL A 22 -23.79 -7.13 42.75
N TYR A 23 -23.08 -7.81 43.62
CA TYR A 23 -21.61 -7.71 43.70
C TYR A 23 -20.87 -8.91 43.14
N GLY A 24 -21.50 -10.10 43.02
CA GLY A 24 -20.87 -11.31 42.50
C GLY A 24 -20.91 -11.46 40.97
N PHE A 25 -21.77 -10.70 40.29
CA PHE A 25 -21.86 -10.66 38.81
C PHE A 25 -21.44 -9.32 38.26
N ARG A 26 -20.39 -8.69 38.79
CA ARG A 26 -19.64 -7.77 37.95
C ARG A 26 -18.81 -8.65 37.02
N PRO A 27 -19.02 -8.64 35.69
CA PRO A 27 -17.97 -9.13 34.82
C PRO A 27 -16.74 -8.25 35.16
N GLU A 28 -15.71 -8.83 35.80
CA GLU A 28 -14.39 -8.24 35.70
C GLU A 28 -14.19 -8.07 34.20
N THR A 29 -14.12 -6.83 33.75
CA THR A 29 -13.47 -6.54 32.46
C THR A 29 -12.04 -6.95 32.69
N ASP A 30 -11.74 -8.23 32.44
CA ASP A 30 -10.35 -8.69 32.33
C ASP A 30 -9.73 -7.82 31.26
N GLU A 31 -9.05 -6.75 31.68
CA GLU A 31 -8.08 -6.09 30.82
C GLU A 31 -7.07 -7.16 30.49
N LEU A 32 -7.19 -7.76 29.29
CA LEU A 32 -6.20 -8.66 28.75
C LEU A 32 -4.93 -7.85 28.54
N GLY A 33 -4.12 -7.69 29.60
CA GLY A 33 -2.95 -6.82 29.61
C GLY A 33 -1.91 -7.24 28.56
N HIS A 34 -1.71 -8.52 28.33
CA HIS A 34 -0.80 -9.07 27.33
C HIS A 34 -1.29 -10.45 26.89
N LEU A 35 -1.74 -10.54 25.62
CA LEU A 35 -2.16 -11.80 25.01
C LEU A 35 -1.02 -12.36 24.15
N VAL A 36 -0.47 -13.52 24.52
CA VAL A 36 0.52 -14.26 23.71
C VAL A 36 -0.18 -15.42 23.00
N VAL A 37 -0.34 -15.30 21.69
CA VAL A 37 -0.95 -16.34 20.86
C VAL A 37 -0.03 -16.66 19.67
N LYS A 38 -0.13 -17.88 19.13
CA LYS A 38 0.61 -18.26 17.91
C LYS A 38 -0.06 -17.74 16.66
N SER A 39 -1.38 -17.67 16.64
CA SER A 39 -2.18 -17.16 15.55
C SER A 39 -3.57 -16.75 16.03
N ILE A 40 -4.23 -15.89 15.28
CA ILE A 40 -5.62 -15.47 15.43
C ILE A 40 -6.30 -15.70 14.10
N THR A 41 -7.44 -16.41 14.11
CA THR A 41 -8.35 -16.54 12.96
C THR A 41 -9.63 -15.78 13.30
N ILE A 42 -10.11 -14.96 12.37
CA ILE A 42 -11.35 -14.18 12.49
C ILE A 42 -12.34 -14.80 11.52
N GLU A 43 -13.49 -15.22 12.02
CA GLU A 43 -14.58 -15.83 11.24
C GLU A 43 -15.84 -14.98 11.34
N ASP A 44 -16.70 -15.03 10.32
CA ASP A 44 -18.04 -14.46 10.38
C ASP A 44 -19.00 -15.42 11.13
N ASP A 45 -20.26 -14.99 11.33
CA ASP A 45 -21.29 -15.77 12.04
C ASP A 45 -21.61 -17.13 11.38
N ARG A 46 -21.15 -17.36 10.14
CA ARG A 46 -21.31 -18.62 9.37
C ARG A 46 -20.07 -19.51 9.43
N GLY A 47 -19.00 -19.10 10.12
CA GLY A 47 -17.74 -19.81 10.19
C GLY A 47 -16.84 -19.60 8.96
N VAL A 48 -17.10 -18.56 8.15
CA VAL A 48 -16.25 -18.21 7.02
C VAL A 48 -15.07 -17.38 7.54
N VAL A 49 -13.84 -17.78 7.19
CA VAL A 49 -12.64 -17.06 7.58
C VAL A 49 -12.58 -15.70 6.87
N MET A 50 -12.59 -14.62 7.64
CA MET A 50 -12.50 -13.23 7.19
C MET A 50 -11.13 -12.62 7.43
N GLY A 51 -10.33 -13.20 8.33
CA GLY A 51 -8.99 -12.72 8.62
C GLY A 51 -8.12 -13.75 9.32
N TYR A 52 -6.81 -13.60 9.14
CA TYR A 52 -5.78 -14.40 9.79
C TYR A 52 -4.61 -13.51 10.19
N MET A 53 -4.08 -13.74 11.38
CA MET A 53 -2.83 -13.15 11.86
C MET A 53 -1.98 -14.26 12.50
N GLY A 54 -0.76 -14.44 12.02
CA GLY A 54 0.16 -15.46 12.52
C GLY A 54 1.33 -15.67 11.56
N ASN A 55 2.34 -16.41 11.98
CA ASN A 55 3.51 -16.76 11.14
C ASN A 55 4.20 -15.56 10.46
N GLY A 56 4.15 -14.35 11.11
CA GLY A 56 4.76 -13.14 10.58
C GLY A 56 3.96 -12.41 9.51
N TYR A 57 2.69 -12.74 9.31
CA TYR A 57 1.82 -12.00 8.40
C TYR A 57 0.39 -11.82 8.95
N MET A 58 -0.32 -10.87 8.37
CA MET A 58 -1.75 -10.66 8.50
C MET A 58 -2.37 -10.72 7.10
N GLN A 59 -3.51 -11.38 6.99
CA GLN A 59 -4.27 -11.47 5.74
C GLN A 59 -5.77 -11.34 6.02
N THR A 60 -6.49 -10.64 5.16
CA THR A 60 -7.95 -10.55 5.19
C THR A 60 -8.54 -11.14 3.92
N TYR A 61 -9.80 -11.58 4.01
CA TYR A 61 -10.53 -12.22 2.92
C TYR A 61 -11.90 -11.58 2.74
N ASN A 62 -12.46 -11.69 1.56
CA ASN A 62 -13.85 -11.37 1.30
C ASN A 62 -14.75 -12.59 1.63
N THR A 63 -16.07 -12.43 1.51
CA THR A 63 -17.06 -13.49 1.78
C THR A 63 -17.02 -14.68 0.80
N PHE A 64 -16.25 -14.56 -0.29
CA PHE A 64 -16.00 -15.62 -1.28
C PHE A 64 -14.70 -16.39 -0.99
N GLY A 65 -13.95 -15.99 0.06
CA GLY A 65 -12.67 -16.59 0.43
C GLY A 65 -11.47 -16.02 -0.35
N GLU A 66 -11.67 -14.99 -1.19
CA GLU A 66 -10.60 -14.35 -1.92
C GLU A 66 -9.84 -13.38 -1.01
N PRO A 67 -8.50 -13.29 -1.13
CA PRO A 67 -7.71 -12.34 -0.37
C PRO A 67 -8.08 -10.90 -0.71
N THR A 68 -8.10 -10.01 0.29
CA THR A 68 -8.33 -8.56 0.10
C THR A 68 -7.14 -7.72 0.53
N LEU A 69 -6.41 -8.15 1.57
CA LEU A 69 -5.21 -7.49 2.05
C LEU A 69 -4.21 -8.53 2.57
N PHE A 70 -2.93 -8.32 2.31
CA PHE A 70 -1.82 -9.03 2.93
C PHE A 70 -0.81 -8.03 3.48
N VAL A 71 -0.35 -8.23 4.71
CA VAL A 71 0.76 -7.49 5.33
C VAL A 71 1.70 -8.51 5.95
N GLY A 72 2.95 -8.50 5.56
CA GLY A 72 3.87 -9.52 6.09
C GLY A 72 5.30 -9.36 5.60
N THR A 73 6.09 -10.39 5.86
CA THR A 73 7.50 -10.47 5.48
C THR A 73 7.68 -11.35 4.25
N GLY A 74 8.42 -10.85 3.26
CA GLY A 74 8.79 -11.60 2.06
C GLY A 74 9.93 -12.60 2.29
N LYS A 75 10.19 -13.43 1.30
CA LYS A 75 11.27 -14.44 1.34
C LYS A 75 12.65 -13.84 1.56
N ASP A 76 12.86 -12.59 1.10
CA ASP A 76 14.13 -11.87 1.23
C ASP A 76 14.20 -11.06 2.54
N GLY A 77 13.26 -11.26 3.49
CA GLY A 77 13.23 -10.60 4.80
C GLY A 77 12.62 -9.20 4.81
N GLY A 78 12.31 -8.62 3.65
CA GLY A 78 11.68 -7.31 3.54
C GLY A 78 10.17 -7.36 3.82
N GLY A 79 9.62 -6.33 4.47
CA GLY A 79 8.19 -6.20 4.71
C GLY A 79 7.45 -5.70 3.47
N TYR A 80 6.20 -6.15 3.28
CA TYR A 80 5.34 -5.64 2.22
C TYR A 80 3.85 -5.69 2.57
N LEU A 81 3.10 -4.88 1.87
CA LEU A 81 1.64 -4.87 1.83
C LEU A 81 1.17 -5.14 0.40
N ARG A 82 0.17 -5.99 0.25
CA ARG A 82 -0.58 -6.19 -1.00
C ARG A 82 -2.06 -5.91 -0.76
N ALA A 83 -2.65 -5.16 -1.67
CA ALA A 83 -4.10 -5.05 -1.77
C ALA A 83 -4.56 -5.82 -3.01
N TYR A 84 -5.74 -6.43 -2.91
CA TYR A 84 -6.33 -7.25 -3.96
C TYR A 84 -7.70 -6.69 -4.34
N ASN A 85 -8.13 -6.92 -5.56
CA ASN A 85 -9.49 -6.62 -6.00
C ASN A 85 -10.50 -7.68 -5.46
N GLY A 86 -11.79 -7.53 -5.79
CA GLY A 86 -12.83 -8.46 -5.34
C GLY A 86 -12.72 -9.87 -5.91
N GLU A 87 -11.88 -10.08 -6.93
CA GLU A 87 -11.63 -11.35 -7.61
C GLU A 87 -10.33 -12.03 -7.11
N GLY A 88 -9.62 -11.38 -6.15
CA GLY A 88 -8.38 -11.89 -5.58
C GLY A 88 -7.12 -11.53 -6.38
N ASP A 89 -7.22 -10.70 -7.42
CA ASP A 89 -6.06 -10.24 -8.18
C ASP A 89 -5.36 -9.07 -7.47
N GLU A 90 -4.03 -9.05 -7.50
CA GLU A 90 -3.24 -7.98 -6.91
C GLU A 90 -3.51 -6.65 -7.63
N SER A 91 -3.94 -5.63 -6.88
CA SER A 91 -4.24 -4.28 -7.37
C SER A 91 -3.19 -3.25 -6.94
N ALA A 92 -2.54 -3.46 -5.79
CA ALA A 92 -1.46 -2.61 -5.31
C ALA A 92 -0.44 -3.39 -4.48
N TYR A 93 0.80 -2.96 -4.55
CA TYR A 93 1.93 -3.43 -3.75
C TYR A 93 2.68 -2.25 -3.14
N VAL A 94 3.02 -2.36 -1.86
CA VAL A 94 3.92 -1.43 -1.16
C VAL A 94 4.92 -2.27 -0.39
N GLY A 95 6.20 -2.11 -0.64
CA GLY A 95 7.16 -2.93 0.09
C GLY A 95 8.60 -2.77 -0.37
N THR A 96 9.42 -3.71 0.10
CA THR A 96 10.84 -3.77 -0.17
C THR A 96 11.11 -4.71 -1.34
N GLY A 97 11.93 -4.26 -2.28
CA GLY A 97 12.41 -5.08 -3.38
C GLY A 97 13.57 -5.99 -2.96
N ARG A 98 13.93 -6.92 -3.84
CA ARG A 98 15.00 -7.90 -3.63
C ARG A 98 16.37 -7.28 -3.28
N MET A 99 16.63 -6.05 -3.75
CA MET A 99 17.87 -5.31 -3.48
C MET A 99 17.74 -4.36 -2.28
N GLY A 100 16.66 -4.44 -1.50
CA GLY A 100 16.44 -3.60 -0.33
C GLY A 100 15.78 -2.24 -0.61
N GLY A 101 15.66 -1.81 -1.86
CA GLY A 101 14.98 -0.57 -2.22
C GLY A 101 13.45 -0.68 -2.04
N GLY A 102 12.82 0.36 -1.49
CA GLY A 102 11.36 0.43 -1.34
C GLY A 102 10.66 0.84 -2.62
N TYR A 103 9.45 0.31 -2.87
CA TYR A 103 8.63 0.74 -3.99
C TYR A 103 7.13 0.55 -3.75
N ILE A 104 6.36 1.29 -4.54
CA ILE A 104 4.91 1.18 -4.67
C ILE A 104 4.61 0.82 -6.11
N ARG A 105 3.70 -0.13 -6.33
CA ARG A 105 3.16 -0.50 -7.65
C ARG A 105 1.65 -0.51 -7.61
N THR A 106 1.04 -0.16 -8.73
CA THR A 106 -0.38 -0.40 -8.97
C THR A 106 -0.56 -1.21 -10.23
N TYR A 107 -1.65 -1.98 -10.28
CA TYR A 107 -1.95 -2.89 -11.38
C TYR A 107 -3.36 -2.64 -11.90
N ASN A 108 -3.60 -2.89 -13.17
CA ASN A 108 -4.94 -2.90 -13.73
C ASN A 108 -5.62 -4.29 -13.55
N ASN A 109 -6.87 -4.40 -13.93
CA ASN A 109 -7.65 -5.64 -13.83
C ASN A 109 -7.10 -6.82 -14.67
N SER A 110 -6.11 -6.58 -15.53
CA SER A 110 -5.41 -7.63 -16.28
C SER A 110 -4.08 -8.03 -15.63
N GLY A 111 -3.81 -7.57 -14.39
CA GLY A 111 -2.57 -7.83 -13.66
C GLY A 111 -1.34 -7.11 -14.21
N ARG A 112 -1.51 -6.13 -15.12
CA ARG A 112 -0.40 -5.34 -15.65
C ARG A 112 -0.12 -4.13 -14.79
N GLU A 113 1.16 -3.85 -14.57
CA GLU A 113 1.61 -2.67 -13.83
C GLU A 113 1.17 -1.39 -14.55
N THR A 114 0.57 -0.46 -13.80
CA THR A 114 0.12 0.85 -14.29
C THR A 114 0.96 1.99 -13.75
N SER A 115 1.58 1.82 -12.56
CA SER A 115 2.54 2.76 -12.02
C SER A 115 3.60 2.08 -11.16
N TYR A 116 4.78 2.68 -11.12
CA TYR A 116 5.89 2.36 -10.22
C TYR A 116 6.41 3.64 -9.60
N LEU A 117 6.50 3.68 -8.28
CA LEU A 117 7.19 4.72 -7.51
C LEU A 117 8.17 4.01 -6.58
N GLY A 118 9.45 4.29 -6.71
CA GLY A 118 10.42 3.61 -5.86
C GLY A 118 11.87 3.80 -6.29
N THR A 119 12.71 2.95 -5.76
CA THR A 119 14.16 2.95 -6.03
C THR A 119 14.46 2.24 -7.35
N GLY A 120 15.18 2.91 -8.23
CA GLY A 120 15.70 2.36 -9.48
C GLY A 120 16.88 1.42 -9.27
N SER A 121 17.36 0.81 -10.35
CA SER A 121 18.52 -0.11 -10.34
C SER A 121 19.84 0.59 -9.98
N ASP A 122 19.90 1.89 -10.14
CA ASP A 122 21.02 2.78 -9.80
C ASP A 122 20.92 3.38 -8.39
N ASN A 123 19.93 2.94 -7.59
CA ASN A 123 19.56 3.45 -6.27
C ASN A 123 18.96 4.87 -6.27
N SER A 124 18.63 5.45 -7.42
CA SER A 124 17.90 6.72 -7.48
C SER A 124 16.39 6.51 -7.30
N GLY A 125 15.69 7.58 -6.89
CA GLY A 125 14.22 7.59 -6.85
C GLY A 125 13.63 7.80 -8.24
N GLN A 126 12.56 7.04 -8.57
CA GLN A 126 11.88 7.19 -9.86
C GLN A 126 10.37 6.98 -9.76
N LEU A 127 9.65 7.66 -10.64
CA LEU A 127 8.23 7.41 -10.92
C LEU A 127 8.08 7.00 -12.40
N ARG A 128 7.37 5.90 -12.65
CA ARG A 128 6.98 5.47 -14.00
C ARG A 128 5.48 5.31 -14.08
N ILE A 129 4.92 5.72 -15.20
CA ILE A 129 3.51 5.48 -15.55
C ILE A 129 3.51 4.66 -16.83
N TYR A 130 2.67 3.64 -16.86
CA TYR A 130 2.54 2.69 -17.97
C TYR A 130 1.15 2.78 -18.56
N ASP A 131 1.04 2.42 -19.84
CA ASP A 131 -0.26 2.25 -20.47
C ASP A 131 -0.85 0.85 -20.24
N LYS A 132 -2.01 0.61 -20.87
CA LYS A 132 -2.70 -0.69 -20.77
C LYS A 132 -1.92 -1.86 -21.40
N GLN A 133 -0.91 -1.60 -22.22
CA GLN A 133 0.00 -2.60 -22.81
C GLN A 133 1.20 -2.89 -21.89
N GLY A 134 1.46 -2.03 -20.89
CA GLY A 134 2.63 -2.10 -20.01
C GLY A 134 3.82 -1.28 -20.52
N GLU A 135 3.62 -0.47 -21.57
CA GLU A 135 4.67 0.40 -22.12
C GLU A 135 4.77 1.70 -21.31
N THR A 136 6.01 2.15 -21.07
CA THR A 136 6.25 3.39 -20.32
C THR A 136 5.70 4.59 -21.09
N ARG A 137 4.85 5.41 -20.43
CA ARG A 137 4.30 6.66 -20.96
C ARG A 137 4.88 7.89 -20.31
N SER A 138 5.30 7.79 -19.06
CA SER A 138 5.99 8.88 -18.34
C SER A 138 7.06 8.31 -17.43
N TYR A 139 8.15 9.04 -17.30
CA TYR A 139 9.24 8.77 -16.39
C TYR A 139 9.67 10.07 -15.69
N LEU A 140 9.82 10.01 -14.40
CA LEU A 140 10.43 11.05 -13.58
C LEU A 140 11.51 10.40 -12.70
N GLY A 141 12.75 10.83 -12.85
CA GLY A 141 13.90 10.32 -12.10
C GLY A 141 15.19 10.96 -12.60
N ASP A 142 16.28 10.79 -11.89
CA ASP A 142 17.62 11.27 -12.27
C ASP A 142 17.68 12.76 -12.68
N GLY A 143 16.78 13.57 -12.10
CA GLY A 143 16.73 15.01 -12.39
C GLY A 143 16.03 15.37 -13.71
N TYR A 144 15.29 14.45 -14.33
CA TYR A 144 14.51 14.74 -15.54
C TYR A 144 13.14 14.10 -15.54
N LEU A 145 12.26 14.68 -16.35
CA LEU A 145 10.94 14.15 -16.70
C LEU A 145 10.90 13.87 -18.22
N GLN A 146 10.36 12.71 -18.57
CA GLN A 146 10.11 12.32 -19.96
C GLN A 146 8.67 11.86 -20.14
N SER A 147 8.11 12.12 -21.32
CA SER A 147 6.88 11.48 -21.78
C SER A 147 7.07 10.86 -23.16
N TYR A 148 6.21 9.87 -23.48
CA TYR A 148 6.29 9.07 -24.69
C TYR A 148 4.92 8.95 -25.35
N ASN A 149 4.89 8.91 -26.68
CA ASN A 149 3.69 8.64 -27.46
C ASN A 149 3.36 7.13 -27.48
N GLN A 150 2.27 6.77 -28.16
CA GLN A 150 1.83 5.37 -28.29
C GLN A 150 2.80 4.46 -29.08
N PHE A 151 3.77 5.03 -29.78
CA PHE A 151 4.80 4.30 -30.56
C PHE A 151 6.10 4.15 -29.78
N GLY A 152 6.17 4.66 -28.52
CA GLY A 152 7.38 4.64 -27.70
C GLY A 152 8.34 5.79 -27.98
N GLU A 153 7.99 6.72 -28.89
CA GLU A 153 8.81 7.87 -29.20
C GLU A 153 8.66 8.95 -28.11
N ARG A 154 9.76 9.58 -27.75
CA ARG A 154 9.77 10.67 -26.76
C ARG A 154 9.01 11.88 -27.31
N THR A 155 8.14 12.46 -26.49
CA THR A 155 7.38 13.67 -26.84
C THR A 155 7.83 14.88 -26.06
N ILE A 156 8.25 14.68 -24.80
CA ILE A 156 8.76 15.76 -23.92
C ILE A 156 10.01 15.24 -23.18
N PHE A 157 10.98 16.11 -23.01
CA PHE A 157 12.05 16.00 -22.04
C PHE A 157 12.19 17.32 -21.31
N LEU A 158 12.18 17.28 -19.98
CA LEU A 158 12.47 18.40 -19.09
C LEU A 158 13.52 17.93 -18.10
N GLY A 159 14.67 18.60 -18.05
CA GLY A 159 15.74 18.17 -17.15
C GLY A 159 16.97 19.03 -17.22
N THR A 160 18.07 18.49 -16.66
CA THR A 160 19.36 19.16 -16.60
C THR A 160 20.32 18.56 -17.63
N GLY A 161 21.01 19.42 -18.37
CA GLY A 161 22.05 19.01 -19.31
C GLY A 161 23.37 18.67 -18.61
N THR A 162 24.32 18.09 -19.36
CA THR A 162 25.66 17.70 -18.86
C THR A 162 26.50 18.87 -18.32
N ASN A 163 26.17 20.08 -18.76
CA ASN A 163 26.80 21.34 -18.28
C ASN A 163 26.08 21.98 -17.08
N GLY A 164 25.05 21.27 -16.50
CA GLY A 164 24.28 21.75 -15.35
C GLY A 164 23.13 22.70 -15.68
N GLY A 165 22.97 23.13 -16.92
CA GLY A 165 21.87 23.99 -17.36
C GLY A 165 20.58 23.22 -17.56
N GLY A 166 19.43 23.80 -17.12
CA GLY A 166 18.11 23.22 -17.34
C GLY A 166 17.63 23.43 -18.78
N TYR A 167 16.86 22.47 -19.32
CA TYR A 167 16.21 22.62 -20.62
C TYR A 167 14.92 21.84 -20.75
N LEU A 168 14.06 22.31 -21.66
CA LEU A 168 12.87 21.64 -22.16
C LEU A 168 13.09 21.31 -23.63
N ARG A 169 12.80 20.08 -24.03
CA ARG A 169 12.67 19.67 -25.44
C ARG A 169 11.29 19.09 -25.71
N THR A 170 10.75 19.45 -26.86
CA THR A 170 9.61 18.73 -27.42
C THR A 170 10.00 18.02 -28.70
N TYR A 171 9.27 16.97 -29.04
CA TYR A 171 9.56 16.12 -30.18
C TYR A 171 8.30 15.90 -31.01
N ASN A 172 8.43 15.74 -32.30
CA ASN A 172 7.32 15.37 -33.17
C ASN A 172 6.97 13.88 -33.01
N PHE A 173 5.96 13.40 -33.76
CA PHE A 173 5.50 12.01 -33.69
C PHE A 173 6.55 10.96 -34.10
N SER A 174 7.60 11.37 -34.84
CA SER A 174 8.72 10.54 -35.28
C SER A 174 9.93 10.61 -34.34
N GLY A 175 9.78 11.26 -33.16
CA GLY A 175 10.89 11.40 -32.20
C GLY A 175 11.95 12.44 -32.56
N GLN A 176 11.72 13.28 -33.60
CA GLN A 176 12.64 14.36 -33.98
C GLN A 176 12.35 15.60 -33.11
N GLU A 177 13.40 16.28 -32.65
CA GLU A 177 13.29 17.49 -31.83
C GLU A 177 12.59 18.61 -32.61
N SER A 178 11.56 19.21 -32.04
CA SER A 178 10.78 20.30 -32.63
C SER A 178 11.03 21.63 -31.94
N ILE A 179 11.22 21.63 -30.62
CA ILE A 179 11.52 22.84 -29.83
C ILE A 179 12.60 22.50 -28.79
N TYR A 180 13.53 23.43 -28.59
CA TYR A 180 14.44 23.49 -27.47
C TYR A 180 14.28 24.82 -26.74
N ILE A 181 14.13 24.79 -25.43
CA ILE A 181 14.18 25.96 -24.55
C ILE A 181 15.11 25.62 -23.41
N GLY A 182 16.19 26.39 -23.23
CA GLY A 182 17.15 26.06 -22.17
C GLY A 182 18.42 26.86 -22.22
N THR A 183 19.40 26.39 -21.44
CA THR A 183 20.73 27.01 -21.37
C THR A 183 21.63 26.46 -22.45
N GLY A 184 22.23 27.32 -23.25
CA GLY A 184 23.21 26.96 -24.27
C GLY A 184 24.60 26.65 -23.67
N ALA A 185 25.54 26.23 -24.51
CA ALA A 185 26.91 25.89 -24.11
C ALA A 185 27.68 27.08 -23.53
N ASP A 186 27.30 28.28 -23.92
CA ASP A 186 27.85 29.57 -23.44
C ASP A 186 27.16 30.12 -22.19
N SER A 187 26.28 29.29 -21.55
CA SER A 187 25.42 29.64 -20.41
C SER A 187 24.35 30.69 -20.73
N SER A 188 24.14 31.06 -21.99
CA SER A 188 23.04 31.94 -22.40
C SER A 188 21.72 31.16 -22.48
N GLY A 189 20.58 31.85 -22.25
CA GLY A 189 19.23 31.30 -22.52
C GLY A 189 19.02 31.21 -24.03
N GLN A 190 18.45 30.08 -24.49
CA GLN A 190 18.20 29.81 -25.91
C GLN A 190 16.79 29.28 -26.13
N ILE A 191 16.15 29.72 -27.21
CA ILE A 191 14.94 29.12 -27.79
C ILE A 191 15.27 28.73 -29.22
N ARG A 192 15.06 27.48 -29.58
CA ARG A 192 15.22 26.96 -30.94
C ARG A 192 13.94 26.28 -31.38
N VAL A 193 13.53 26.53 -32.59
CA VAL A 193 12.43 25.87 -33.27
C VAL A 193 12.99 25.21 -34.51
N TYR A 194 12.68 23.94 -34.71
CA TYR A 194 13.20 23.15 -35.82
C TYR A 194 12.07 22.88 -36.82
N ASP A 195 12.35 23.10 -38.07
CA ASP A 195 11.53 22.65 -39.18
C ASP A 195 12.00 21.23 -39.55
N ASN A 196 11.13 20.27 -39.42
CA ASN A 196 11.40 18.83 -39.67
C ASN A 196 10.65 18.37 -40.94
N SER A 197 10.41 19.31 -41.93
CA SER A 197 9.80 19.02 -43.21
C SER A 197 10.66 18.09 -44.09
#